data_43d76dbd543d5f0c41168cabaf5b1e38
#
_entry.id   43d76dbd543d5f0c41168cabaf5b1e38
#
_cell.length_a   1.000
_cell.length_b   1.000
_cell.length_c   1.000
_cell.angle_alpha   90.00
_cell.angle_beta   90.00
_cell.angle_gamma   90.00
#
_symmetry.space_group_name_H-M   'P 1'
#
loop_
_entity.id
_entity.type
_entity.pdbx_description
1 polymer ?
#
loop_
_entity_poly.entity_id
_entity_poly.type
_entity_poly.pdbx_seq_one_letter_code
_entity_poly.pdbx_strand_id
1 'polypeptide(L)'
;MIRSKAFDVECIPNLFSVAIVDLNDYLSKFSDCVDKKGKAIPLTQKLSVDEIIKRLDEVDKEVYVITDYDDSDLLKLAGRLNEMYSHYENDIPIRYDLFAYNSIEYDNLMIAAFLMHFNRFDTSKELCLKLYEISKTIIKMQNEDDKDARFKNPVIKMLREYKLPYATVDVMKVFALNKAGVNVDKDTGERKAYGKSLKQTSINLMWYQLLEWSIPPISEKDRHYYNKNPTYKDLTNEEINKIISPFDRYIIKEYVPEMVHYNFNDVFIVCEMVRMKIDEIRLRYAISSSYKVDCLSDARSRIADKLVTKFYSEMSGLIPDKFVKLRTERTIISFNKVIFPHIHFKTIQLQNFLNEIKQVKIRRTSKDEFNREIEFYGTKYTIATGGIHSIDPPRILKSTDTYTYVHWD
;
A
#
# COMPACT_ATOMS: atom_id res chain seq x y z
N MET A 1 -25.76 3.66 5.41
CA MET A 1 -25.31 2.69 4.39
C MET A 1 -23.86 2.95 4.04
N ILE A 2 -23.06 1.92 3.69
CA ILE A 2 -21.66 2.09 3.23
C ILE A 2 -21.60 1.74 1.74
N ARG A 3 -21.04 2.64 0.95
CA ARG A 3 -20.70 2.40 -0.47
C ARG A 3 -19.20 2.26 -0.60
N SER A 4 -18.75 1.13 -1.10
CA SER A 4 -17.34 0.80 -1.27
C SER A 4 -16.95 0.97 -2.73
N LYS A 5 -15.94 1.80 -2.98
CA LYS A 5 -15.37 2.00 -4.32
C LYS A 5 -13.85 1.80 -4.27
N ALA A 6 -13.27 1.36 -5.38
CA ALA A 6 -11.82 1.36 -5.56
C ALA A 6 -11.43 2.51 -6.49
N PHE A 7 -10.25 3.09 -6.30
CA PHE A 7 -9.79 4.20 -7.13
C PHE A 7 -8.27 4.22 -7.28
N ASP A 8 -7.81 4.95 -8.29
CA ASP A 8 -6.41 5.24 -8.55
C ASP A 8 -6.27 6.61 -9.21
N VAL A 9 -5.11 7.26 -9.04
CA VAL A 9 -4.83 8.61 -9.52
C VAL A 9 -3.58 8.64 -10.37
N GLU A 10 -3.71 9.11 -11.61
CA GLU A 10 -2.57 9.38 -12.48
C GLU A 10 -2.33 10.88 -12.65
N CYS A 11 -1.08 11.30 -12.51
CA CYS A 11 -0.69 12.70 -12.61
C CYS A 11 0.63 12.87 -13.35
N ILE A 12 0.56 13.54 -14.49
CA ILE A 12 1.70 13.89 -15.35
C ILE A 12 1.61 15.39 -15.72
N PRO A 13 2.61 15.99 -16.37
CA PRO A 13 2.69 17.46 -16.53
C PRO A 13 1.45 18.15 -17.08
N ASN A 14 0.71 17.50 -17.98
CA ASN A 14 -0.48 18.09 -18.63
C ASN A 14 -1.74 17.24 -18.47
N LEU A 15 -1.75 16.32 -17.49
CA LEU A 15 -2.92 15.50 -17.25
C LEU A 15 -3.05 15.16 -15.77
N PHE A 16 -4.27 15.19 -15.30
CA PHE A 16 -4.69 14.63 -14.02
C PHE A 16 -5.90 13.71 -14.25
N SER A 17 -5.81 12.47 -13.82
CA SER A 17 -6.89 11.49 -14.00
C SER A 17 -7.21 10.77 -12.71
N VAL A 18 -8.50 10.48 -12.52
CA VAL A 18 -9.01 9.65 -11.43
C VAL A 18 -9.93 8.59 -12.01
N ALA A 19 -9.57 7.33 -11.86
CA ALA A 19 -10.42 6.19 -12.19
C ALA A 19 -11.07 5.65 -10.92
N ILE A 20 -12.36 5.34 -10.98
CA ILE A 20 -13.16 4.84 -9.86
C ILE A 20 -13.97 3.63 -10.33
N VAL A 21 -13.97 2.56 -9.55
CA VAL A 21 -14.73 1.32 -9.81
C VAL A 21 -15.65 1.03 -8.64
N ASP A 22 -16.89 0.63 -8.89
CA ASP A 22 -17.78 0.16 -7.84
C ASP A 22 -17.33 -1.22 -7.35
N LEU A 23 -16.81 -1.25 -6.13
CA LEU A 23 -16.26 -2.48 -5.55
C LEU A 23 -17.34 -3.52 -5.27
N ASN A 24 -18.55 -3.11 -4.92
CA ASN A 24 -19.63 -4.05 -4.64
C ASN A 24 -20.10 -4.73 -5.94
N ASP A 25 -20.17 -3.97 -7.05
CA ASP A 25 -20.50 -4.55 -8.35
C ASP A 25 -19.40 -5.51 -8.82
N TYR A 26 -18.12 -5.13 -8.69
CA TYR A 26 -16.99 -6.04 -8.95
C TYR A 26 -17.10 -7.33 -8.16
N LEU A 27 -17.31 -7.25 -6.84
CA LEU A 27 -17.42 -8.41 -5.97
C LEU A 27 -18.62 -9.30 -6.37
N SER A 28 -19.72 -8.72 -6.82
CA SER A 28 -20.89 -9.43 -7.32
C SER A 28 -20.59 -10.19 -8.62
N LYS A 29 -19.97 -9.53 -9.58
CA LYS A 29 -19.61 -10.10 -10.90
C LYS A 29 -18.66 -11.30 -10.82
N PHE A 30 -17.80 -11.33 -9.78
CA PHE A 30 -16.82 -12.40 -9.57
C PHE A 30 -17.09 -13.26 -8.32
N SER A 31 -18.31 -13.22 -7.81
CA SER A 31 -18.73 -13.96 -6.59
C SER A 31 -18.65 -15.49 -6.73
N ASP A 32 -18.79 -15.99 -7.96
CA ASP A 32 -18.68 -17.42 -8.31
C ASP A 32 -17.23 -17.93 -8.36
N CYS A 33 -16.22 -17.04 -8.38
CA CYS A 33 -14.80 -17.41 -8.44
C CYS A 33 -14.26 -17.83 -7.07
N VAL A 34 -14.76 -18.97 -6.59
CA VAL A 34 -14.43 -19.54 -5.28
C VAL A 34 -14.08 -21.03 -5.41
N ASP A 35 -13.33 -21.56 -4.44
CA ASP A 35 -13.05 -22.98 -4.30
C ASP A 35 -14.27 -23.74 -3.71
N LYS A 36 -14.12 -25.06 -3.51
CA LYS A 36 -15.16 -25.93 -2.95
C LYS A 36 -15.56 -25.56 -1.50
N LYS A 37 -14.76 -24.74 -0.82
CA LYS A 37 -15.02 -24.25 0.54
C LYS A 37 -15.59 -22.83 0.56
N GLY A 38 -15.85 -22.24 -0.63
CA GLY A 38 -16.35 -20.87 -0.76
C GLY A 38 -15.29 -19.79 -0.58
N LYS A 39 -13.99 -20.13 -0.56
CA LYS A 39 -12.90 -19.18 -0.47
C LYS A 39 -12.53 -18.68 -1.87
N ALA A 40 -12.33 -17.36 -2.00
CA ALA A 40 -11.92 -16.75 -3.27
C ALA A 40 -10.62 -17.36 -3.80
N ILE A 41 -10.60 -17.65 -5.09
CA ILE A 41 -9.43 -18.14 -5.84
C ILE A 41 -9.08 -17.14 -6.97
N PRO A 42 -7.84 -17.11 -7.48
CA PRO A 42 -7.48 -16.30 -8.63
C PRO A 42 -8.43 -16.48 -9.81
N LEU A 43 -8.80 -15.39 -10.48
CA LEU A 43 -9.76 -15.44 -11.59
C LEU A 43 -9.31 -16.38 -12.70
N THR A 44 -8.02 -16.36 -13.03
CA THR A 44 -7.39 -17.21 -14.07
C THR A 44 -7.43 -18.71 -13.77
N GLN A 45 -7.74 -19.10 -12.54
CA GLN A 45 -7.97 -20.51 -12.19
C GLN A 45 -9.41 -20.98 -12.50
N LYS A 46 -10.33 -20.05 -12.73
CA LYS A 46 -11.75 -20.35 -12.93
C LYS A 46 -12.28 -19.93 -14.29
N LEU A 47 -11.79 -18.82 -14.82
CA LEU A 47 -12.29 -18.16 -16.02
C LEU A 47 -11.20 -18.08 -17.10
N SER A 48 -11.62 -18.05 -18.36
CA SER A 48 -10.76 -17.66 -19.47
C SER A 48 -10.47 -16.16 -19.43
N VAL A 49 -9.41 -15.72 -20.11
CA VAL A 49 -9.07 -14.29 -20.22
C VAL A 49 -10.21 -13.51 -20.86
N ASP A 50 -10.84 -14.02 -21.92
CA ASP A 50 -11.95 -13.36 -22.60
C ASP A 50 -13.17 -13.17 -21.68
N GLU A 51 -13.47 -14.18 -20.85
CA GLU A 51 -14.55 -14.07 -19.87
C GLU A 51 -14.24 -13.08 -18.76
N ILE A 52 -12.97 -13.00 -18.33
CA ILE A 52 -12.53 -11.99 -17.35
C ILE A 52 -12.72 -10.60 -17.94
N ILE A 53 -12.22 -10.34 -19.14
CA ILE A 53 -12.34 -9.05 -19.83
C ILE A 53 -13.81 -8.67 -19.98
N LYS A 54 -14.64 -9.59 -20.47
CA LYS A 54 -16.08 -9.34 -20.64
C LYS A 54 -16.74 -8.90 -19.33
N ARG A 55 -16.48 -9.60 -18.22
CA ARG A 55 -17.05 -9.22 -16.91
C ARG A 55 -16.51 -7.89 -16.40
N LEU A 56 -15.23 -7.58 -16.64
CA LEU A 56 -14.62 -6.30 -16.26
C LEU A 56 -15.23 -5.13 -17.06
N ASP A 57 -15.61 -5.36 -18.31
CA ASP A 57 -16.28 -4.33 -19.13
C ASP A 57 -17.68 -4.02 -18.61
N GLU A 58 -18.35 -4.98 -18.00
CA GLU A 58 -19.67 -4.84 -17.40
C GLU A 58 -19.68 -4.26 -15.98
N VAL A 59 -18.51 -4.12 -15.33
CA VAL A 59 -18.40 -3.52 -13.99
C VAL A 59 -18.68 -2.02 -14.06
N ASP A 60 -19.49 -1.52 -13.12
CA ASP A 60 -19.73 -0.09 -12.95
C ASP A 60 -18.44 0.65 -12.63
N LYS A 61 -18.06 1.56 -13.52
CA LYS A 61 -16.81 2.30 -13.48
C LYS A 61 -16.96 3.69 -14.07
N GLU A 62 -16.21 4.62 -13.52
CA GLU A 62 -16.16 6.01 -13.95
C GLU A 62 -14.71 6.49 -14.03
N VAL A 63 -14.40 7.34 -14.98
CA VAL A 63 -13.08 7.98 -15.09
C VAL A 63 -13.26 9.46 -15.37
N TYR A 64 -12.42 10.26 -14.77
CA TYR A 64 -12.33 11.69 -14.95
C TYR A 64 -10.94 12.01 -15.45
N VAL A 65 -10.86 12.69 -16.59
CA VAL A 65 -9.59 13.06 -17.23
C VAL A 65 -9.58 14.56 -17.45
N ILE A 66 -8.65 15.24 -16.83
CA ILE A 66 -8.43 16.68 -16.96
C ILE A 66 -7.10 16.88 -17.65
N THR A 67 -7.08 17.59 -18.76
CA THR A 67 -5.83 17.87 -19.51
C THR A 67 -5.65 19.38 -19.72
N ASP A 68 -4.51 19.78 -20.22
CA ASP A 68 -4.24 21.18 -20.57
C ASP A 68 -5.03 21.66 -21.80
N TYR A 69 -5.74 20.76 -22.49
CA TYR A 69 -6.58 21.04 -23.68
C TYR A 69 -8.04 20.62 -23.51
N ASP A 70 -8.41 19.90 -22.43
CA ASP A 70 -9.79 19.48 -22.14
C ASP A 70 -10.01 19.44 -20.62
N ASP A 71 -10.92 20.28 -20.15
CA ASP A 71 -11.30 20.39 -18.72
C ASP A 71 -12.77 19.99 -18.47
N SER A 72 -13.42 19.34 -19.43
CA SER A 72 -14.84 18.98 -19.35
C SER A 72 -15.17 18.11 -18.13
N ASP A 73 -14.21 17.39 -17.57
CA ASP A 73 -14.36 16.55 -16.37
C ASP A 73 -13.99 17.25 -15.06
N LEU A 74 -13.44 18.46 -15.11
CA LEU A 74 -13.00 19.20 -13.93
C LEU A 74 -14.13 19.36 -12.87
N LEU A 75 -15.23 19.95 -13.30
CA LEU A 75 -16.36 20.19 -12.40
C LEU A 75 -17.12 18.90 -12.09
N LYS A 76 -17.13 17.91 -12.99
CA LYS A 76 -17.73 16.60 -12.73
C LYS A 76 -16.98 15.87 -11.62
N LEU A 77 -15.65 15.84 -11.66
CA LEU A 77 -14.83 15.23 -10.60
C LEU A 77 -15.02 15.96 -9.28
N ALA A 78 -14.96 17.29 -9.28
CA ALA A 78 -15.20 18.09 -8.06
C ALA A 78 -16.59 17.84 -7.49
N GLY A 79 -17.62 17.81 -8.33
CA GLY A 79 -19.00 17.47 -7.93
C GLY A 79 -19.10 16.08 -7.35
N ARG A 80 -18.49 15.10 -8.03
CA ARG A 80 -18.46 13.68 -7.61
C ARG A 80 -17.83 13.51 -6.23
N LEU A 81 -16.70 14.15 -6.00
CA LEU A 81 -16.01 14.11 -4.71
C LEU A 81 -16.82 14.84 -3.63
N ASN A 82 -17.44 15.97 -3.96
CA ASN A 82 -18.29 16.71 -3.01
C ASN A 82 -19.54 15.93 -2.60
N GLU A 83 -20.15 15.16 -3.49
CA GLU A 83 -21.28 14.28 -3.13
C GLU A 83 -20.90 13.30 -2.01
N MET A 84 -19.64 12.89 -1.92
CA MET A 84 -19.18 11.95 -0.90
C MET A 84 -19.14 12.57 0.51
N TYR A 85 -19.14 13.90 0.67
CA TYR A 85 -19.16 14.56 1.98
C TYR A 85 -20.49 14.40 2.73
N SER A 86 -21.60 14.44 2.01
CA SER A 86 -22.93 14.45 2.63
C SER A 86 -23.93 13.88 1.63
N HIS A 87 -23.98 12.59 1.56
CA HIS A 87 -24.94 11.91 0.71
C HIS A 87 -26.00 11.19 1.55
N TYR A 88 -27.28 11.41 1.19
CA TYR A 88 -28.41 10.75 1.81
C TYR A 88 -29.24 10.09 0.72
N GLU A 89 -29.63 8.84 0.95
CA GLU A 89 -30.61 8.12 0.13
C GLU A 89 -31.80 7.74 1.03
N ASN A 90 -32.99 8.18 0.66
CA ASN A 90 -34.20 7.95 1.46
C ASN A 90 -33.99 8.27 2.95
N ASP A 91 -33.42 9.42 3.25
CA ASP A 91 -33.07 9.89 4.60
C ASP A 91 -32.02 9.06 5.35
N ILE A 92 -31.38 8.10 4.71
CA ILE A 92 -30.31 7.30 5.29
C ILE A 92 -28.97 7.92 4.92
N PRO A 93 -28.10 8.26 5.90
CA PRO A 93 -26.77 8.77 5.59
C PRO A 93 -25.92 7.68 4.93
N ILE A 94 -25.29 8.05 3.81
CA ILE A 94 -24.36 7.19 3.10
C ILE A 94 -22.94 7.64 3.43
N ARG A 95 -22.11 6.67 3.77
CA ARG A 95 -20.67 6.83 3.89
C ARG A 95 -19.99 6.15 2.72
N TYR A 96 -19.03 6.83 2.13
CA TYR A 96 -18.14 6.25 1.13
C TYR A 96 -16.84 5.75 1.77
N ASP A 97 -16.47 4.50 1.45
CA ASP A 97 -15.18 3.92 1.79
C ASP A 97 -14.42 3.67 0.48
N LEU A 98 -13.30 4.35 0.30
CA LEU A 98 -12.47 4.28 -0.90
C LEU A 98 -11.22 3.42 -0.66
N PHE A 99 -11.07 2.42 -1.50
CA PHE A 99 -9.98 1.45 -1.49
C PHE A 99 -8.97 1.82 -2.56
N ALA A 100 -7.69 1.92 -2.20
CA ALA A 100 -6.62 2.10 -3.17
C ALA A 100 -5.29 1.54 -2.64
N TYR A 101 -4.32 1.41 -3.51
CA TYR A 101 -2.99 0.88 -3.18
C TYR A 101 -2.03 2.00 -2.81
N ASN A 102 -1.47 1.98 -1.61
CA ASN A 102 -0.58 3.04 -1.09
C ASN A 102 -1.21 4.45 -1.04
N SER A 103 -2.53 4.51 -0.97
CA SER A 103 -3.28 5.76 -1.14
C SER A 103 -3.01 6.81 -0.08
N ILE A 104 -2.71 6.40 1.16
CA ILE A 104 -2.40 7.34 2.25
C ILE A 104 -1.14 8.16 1.94
N GLU A 105 -0.20 7.58 1.19
CA GLU A 105 1.07 8.24 0.88
C GLU A 105 1.05 8.94 -0.49
N TYR A 106 0.06 8.68 -1.37
CA TYR A 106 0.00 9.30 -2.70
C TYR A 106 -1.41 9.72 -3.10
N ASP A 107 -2.32 8.81 -3.47
CA ASP A 107 -3.59 9.14 -4.12
C ASP A 107 -4.45 10.09 -3.29
N ASN A 108 -4.56 9.86 -2.00
CA ASN A 108 -5.29 10.74 -1.09
C ASN A 108 -4.69 12.13 -1.01
N LEU A 109 -3.37 12.24 -1.09
CA LEU A 109 -2.70 13.54 -1.11
C LEU A 109 -2.98 14.26 -2.43
N MET A 110 -3.05 13.52 -3.54
CA MET A 110 -3.38 14.08 -4.85
C MET A 110 -4.85 14.52 -4.93
N ILE A 111 -5.79 13.74 -4.37
CA ILE A 111 -7.20 14.16 -4.25
C ILE A 111 -7.33 15.40 -3.34
N ALA A 112 -6.61 15.45 -2.23
CA ALA A 112 -6.58 16.64 -1.38
C ALA A 112 -6.04 17.86 -2.13
N ALA A 113 -4.94 17.69 -2.88
CA ALA A 113 -4.37 18.74 -3.72
C ALA A 113 -5.37 19.23 -4.77
N PHE A 114 -6.05 18.30 -5.46
CA PHE A 114 -7.08 18.65 -6.43
C PHE A 114 -8.21 19.47 -5.77
N LEU A 115 -8.80 19.00 -4.68
CA LEU A 115 -9.89 19.68 -3.98
C LEU A 115 -9.48 21.07 -3.43
N MET A 116 -8.21 21.25 -3.10
CA MET A 116 -7.68 22.55 -2.66
C MET A 116 -7.44 23.53 -3.79
N HIS A 117 -7.28 23.07 -5.02
CA HIS A 117 -6.79 23.88 -6.13
C HIS A 117 -7.71 23.96 -7.34
N PHE A 118 -8.70 23.07 -7.52
CA PHE A 118 -9.51 22.96 -8.74
C PHE A 118 -10.21 24.26 -9.18
N ASN A 119 -10.48 25.17 -8.25
CA ASN A 119 -11.15 26.46 -8.52
C ASN A 119 -10.23 27.67 -8.31
N ARG A 120 -8.90 27.48 -8.26
CA ARG A 120 -7.93 28.54 -7.98
C ARG A 120 -7.14 29.00 -9.20
N PHE A 121 -7.27 28.31 -10.30
CA PHE A 121 -6.57 28.59 -11.55
C PHE A 121 -7.54 28.93 -12.66
N ASP A 122 -7.13 29.82 -13.53
CA ASP A 122 -7.95 30.26 -14.65
C ASP A 122 -7.98 29.24 -15.79
N THR A 123 -6.99 28.34 -15.85
CA THR A 123 -6.87 27.30 -16.87
C THR A 123 -6.56 25.94 -16.30
N SER A 124 -7.07 24.89 -16.96
CA SER A 124 -6.74 23.49 -16.64
C SER A 124 -5.24 23.20 -16.77
N LYS A 125 -4.57 23.89 -17.67
CA LYS A 125 -3.12 23.80 -17.86
C LYS A 125 -2.36 24.18 -16.58
N GLU A 126 -2.71 25.30 -15.97
CA GLU A 126 -2.06 25.75 -14.72
C GLU A 126 -2.36 24.81 -13.58
N LEU A 127 -3.61 24.30 -13.51
CA LEU A 127 -4.00 23.29 -12.53
C LEU A 127 -3.18 22.00 -12.70
N CYS A 128 -3.11 21.43 -13.91
CA CYS A 128 -2.35 20.20 -14.17
C CYS A 128 -0.87 20.37 -13.79
N LEU A 129 -0.24 21.47 -14.19
CA LEU A 129 1.15 21.77 -13.82
C LEU A 129 1.32 21.86 -12.30
N LYS A 130 0.38 22.53 -11.61
CA LYS A 130 0.41 22.63 -10.14
C LYS A 130 0.27 21.29 -9.45
N LEU A 131 -0.66 20.45 -9.89
CA LEU A 131 -0.84 19.10 -9.37
C LEU A 131 0.39 18.24 -9.62
N TYR A 132 1.00 18.36 -10.80
CA TYR A 132 2.23 17.66 -11.13
C TYR A 132 3.42 18.09 -10.25
N GLU A 133 3.62 19.38 -9.97
CA GLU A 133 4.64 19.86 -9.03
C GLU A 133 4.44 19.28 -7.61
N ILE A 134 3.18 19.20 -7.18
CA ILE A 134 2.83 18.59 -5.90
C ILE A 134 3.13 17.10 -5.92
N SER A 135 2.76 16.39 -7.00
CA SER A 135 3.08 14.98 -7.21
C SER A 135 4.59 14.71 -7.10
N LYS A 136 5.42 15.50 -7.79
CA LYS A 136 6.89 15.40 -7.69
C LYS A 136 7.39 15.61 -6.26
N THR A 137 6.79 16.55 -5.54
CA THR A 137 7.13 16.79 -4.13
C THR A 137 6.78 15.58 -3.26
N ILE A 138 5.60 14.98 -3.46
CA ILE A 138 5.17 13.78 -2.75
C ILE A 138 6.14 12.62 -3.02
N ILE A 139 6.42 12.33 -4.30
CA ILE A 139 7.32 11.23 -4.71
C ILE A 139 8.74 11.44 -4.17
N LYS A 140 9.27 12.67 -4.25
CA LYS A 140 10.57 12.99 -3.68
C LYS A 140 10.63 12.72 -2.19
N MET A 141 9.59 13.13 -1.45
CA MET A 141 9.52 12.92 -0.01
C MET A 141 9.32 11.45 0.38
N GLN A 142 8.71 10.63 -0.48
CA GLN A 142 8.60 9.18 -0.25
C GLN A 142 9.97 8.49 -0.33
N ASN A 143 10.85 8.98 -1.16
CA ASN A 143 12.20 8.45 -1.36
C ASN A 143 13.24 9.04 -0.38
N GLU A 144 12.84 9.99 0.48
CA GLU A 144 13.72 10.58 1.50
C GLU A 144 13.95 9.57 2.64
N ASP A 145 15.21 9.30 2.97
CA ASP A 145 15.57 8.39 4.07
C ASP A 145 15.19 8.96 5.44
N ASP A 146 15.20 10.29 5.59
CA ASP A 146 14.77 10.97 6.80
C ASP A 146 13.24 11.07 6.88
N LYS A 147 12.64 10.15 7.65
CA LYS A 147 11.20 10.15 7.90
C LYS A 147 10.70 11.44 8.55
N ASP A 148 11.52 12.08 9.38
CA ASP A 148 11.16 13.34 10.04
C ASP A 148 11.09 14.50 9.04
N ALA A 149 11.98 14.55 8.07
CA ALA A 149 11.92 15.55 6.99
C ALA A 149 10.63 15.44 6.17
N ARG A 150 10.19 14.20 5.90
CA ARG A 150 8.93 13.90 5.21
C ARG A 150 7.72 14.50 5.94
N PHE A 151 7.63 14.33 7.26
CA PHE A 151 6.52 14.87 8.06
C PHE A 151 6.60 16.38 8.28
N LYS A 152 7.80 16.97 8.19
CA LYS A 152 8.02 18.41 8.36
C LYS A 152 7.78 19.21 7.08
N ASN A 153 7.72 18.58 5.91
CA ASN A 153 7.43 19.27 4.66
C ASN A 153 6.06 19.96 4.74
N PRO A 154 5.99 21.31 4.57
CA PRO A 154 4.76 22.06 4.79
C PRO A 154 3.64 21.69 3.80
N VAL A 155 3.96 21.34 2.55
CA VAL A 155 3.00 20.90 1.54
C VAL A 155 2.39 19.57 1.95
N ILE A 156 3.22 18.58 2.29
CA ILE A 156 2.75 17.26 2.72
C ILE A 156 1.91 17.36 3.99
N LYS A 157 2.34 18.18 4.95
CA LYS A 157 1.58 18.42 6.18
C LYS A 157 0.20 18.97 5.89
N MET A 158 0.11 20.02 5.08
CA MET A 158 -1.15 20.66 4.69
C MET A 158 -2.10 19.66 4.00
N LEU A 159 -1.59 18.85 3.06
CA LEU A 159 -2.37 17.84 2.35
C LEU A 159 -2.89 16.73 3.27
N ARG A 160 -2.09 16.30 4.25
CA ARG A 160 -2.49 15.28 5.24
C ARG A 160 -3.54 15.79 6.24
N GLU A 161 -3.53 17.08 6.53
CA GLU A 161 -4.52 17.74 7.41
C GLU A 161 -5.84 18.01 6.68
N TYR A 162 -5.86 17.91 5.34
CA TYR A 162 -7.10 18.11 4.57
C TYR A 162 -8.08 16.97 4.83
N LYS A 163 -9.32 17.34 5.17
CA LYS A 163 -10.37 16.36 5.44
C LYS A 163 -10.98 15.85 4.14
N LEU A 164 -10.67 14.62 3.78
CA LEU A 164 -11.26 13.96 2.63
C LEU A 164 -12.73 13.62 2.82
N PRO A 165 -13.54 13.59 1.73
CA PRO A 165 -14.98 13.34 1.79
C PRO A 165 -15.35 11.86 2.00
N TYR A 166 -14.39 10.99 2.19
CA TYR A 166 -14.56 9.54 2.31
C TYR A 166 -13.64 8.95 3.37
N ALA A 167 -13.93 7.73 3.79
CA ALA A 167 -12.99 6.95 4.60
C ALA A 167 -12.04 6.17 3.69
N THR A 168 -10.77 6.15 4.06
CA THR A 168 -9.70 5.50 3.29
C THR A 168 -9.46 4.09 3.75
N VAL A 169 -9.32 3.16 2.79
CA VAL A 169 -8.84 1.79 3.02
C VAL A 169 -7.61 1.55 2.14
N ASP A 170 -6.43 1.71 2.73
CA ASP A 170 -5.16 1.47 2.04
C ASP A 170 -4.84 -0.02 2.01
N VAL A 171 -5.11 -0.66 0.87
CA VAL A 171 -4.98 -2.12 0.74
C VAL A 171 -3.53 -2.60 0.83
N MET A 172 -2.54 -1.78 0.52
CA MET A 172 -1.14 -2.13 0.72
C MET A 172 -0.82 -2.35 2.20
N LYS A 173 -1.38 -1.54 3.08
CA LYS A 173 -1.18 -1.67 4.54
C LYS A 173 -2.00 -2.81 5.13
N VAL A 174 -3.22 -3.01 4.63
CA VAL A 174 -4.12 -4.08 5.08
C VAL A 174 -3.58 -5.46 4.71
N PHE A 175 -3.16 -5.58 3.47
CA PHE A 175 -2.75 -6.88 2.93
C PHE A 175 -1.25 -7.08 2.92
N ALA A 176 -0.52 -6.54 3.84
CA ALA A 176 0.95 -6.70 3.94
C ALA A 176 1.43 -8.10 3.48
N LEU A 177 1.13 -8.45 2.22
CA LEU A 177 1.32 -9.75 1.59
C LEU A 177 2.80 -10.15 1.48
N ASN A 178 3.68 -9.18 1.63
CA ASN A 178 5.12 -9.43 1.65
C ASN A 178 5.81 -8.46 2.60
N LYS A 179 6.73 -8.89 3.37
CA LYS A 179 7.61 -8.01 4.14
C LYS A 179 8.44 -7.20 3.15
N ALA A 180 8.51 -5.89 3.31
CA ALA A 180 9.52 -5.10 2.63
C ALA A 180 10.87 -5.75 2.96
N GLY A 181 11.62 -6.12 1.94
CA GLY A 181 12.93 -6.67 2.09
C GLY A 181 13.97 -5.61 1.76
N VAL A 182 15.17 -5.80 2.23
CA VAL A 182 16.32 -5.02 1.81
C VAL A 182 17.21 -5.95 1.00
N ASN A 183 17.33 -5.70 -0.31
CA ASN A 183 18.37 -6.33 -1.10
C ASN A 183 19.69 -5.62 -0.77
N VAL A 184 20.65 -6.38 -0.34
CA VAL A 184 22.03 -5.92 -0.20
C VAL A 184 22.74 -6.35 -1.48
N ASP A 185 23.16 -5.38 -2.28
CA ASP A 185 24.05 -5.65 -3.40
C ASP A 185 25.34 -6.26 -2.84
N LYS A 186 25.69 -7.46 -3.32
CA LYS A 186 26.81 -8.22 -2.77
C LYS A 186 28.16 -7.60 -3.11
N ASP A 187 28.23 -6.85 -4.21
CA ASP A 187 29.47 -6.29 -4.72
C ASP A 187 29.72 -4.87 -4.17
N THR A 188 28.66 -4.08 -4.00
CA THR A 188 28.76 -2.70 -3.55
C THR A 188 28.37 -2.50 -2.08
N GLY A 189 27.71 -3.48 -1.46
CA GLY A 189 27.16 -3.35 -0.11
C GLY A 189 25.95 -2.40 -0.02
N GLU A 190 25.49 -1.87 -1.14
CA GLU A 190 24.38 -0.92 -1.20
C GLU A 190 23.06 -1.61 -0.80
N ARG A 191 22.34 -1.02 0.14
CA ARG A 191 21.05 -1.50 0.59
C ARG A 191 19.93 -0.85 -0.21
N LYS A 192 19.31 -1.58 -1.12
CA LYS A 192 18.10 -1.15 -1.82
C LYS A 192 16.88 -1.80 -1.17
N ALA A 193 16.05 -0.98 -0.53
CA ALA A 193 14.74 -1.43 -0.10
C ALA A 193 13.90 -1.71 -1.34
N TYR A 194 13.40 -2.95 -1.50
CA TYR A 194 12.38 -3.22 -2.49
C TYR A 194 11.01 -3.08 -1.82
N GLY A 195 10.26 -2.10 -2.30
CA GLY A 195 8.85 -1.95 -1.99
C GLY A 195 8.04 -2.99 -2.75
N LYS A 196 6.86 -3.27 -2.23
CA LYS A 196 5.85 -4.01 -2.96
C LYS A 196 5.22 -3.08 -3.96
N SER A 197 5.51 -3.28 -5.21
CA SER A 197 4.76 -2.61 -6.26
C SER A 197 3.40 -3.29 -6.44
N LEU A 198 2.41 -2.55 -6.91
CA LEU A 198 1.12 -3.12 -7.32
C LEU A 198 1.32 -4.21 -8.37
N LYS A 199 2.27 -4.01 -9.28
CA LYS A 199 2.71 -4.97 -10.27
C LYS A 199 3.21 -6.31 -9.67
N GLN A 200 4.05 -6.28 -8.63
CA GLN A 200 4.46 -7.52 -7.95
C GLN A 200 3.25 -8.20 -7.28
N THR A 201 2.32 -7.40 -6.79
CA THR A 201 1.09 -7.91 -6.19
C THR A 201 0.20 -8.57 -7.26
N SER A 202 0.08 -8.00 -8.46
CA SER A 202 -0.71 -8.58 -9.56
C SER A 202 -0.18 -9.95 -9.99
N ILE A 203 1.15 -10.13 -10.03
CA ILE A 203 1.78 -11.43 -10.29
C ILE A 203 1.37 -12.44 -9.20
N ASN A 204 1.44 -12.05 -7.93
CA ASN A 204 1.07 -12.92 -6.81
C ASN A 204 -0.42 -13.28 -6.79
N LEU A 205 -1.28 -12.41 -7.31
CA LEU A 205 -2.71 -12.65 -7.50
C LEU A 205 -3.02 -13.51 -8.72
N MET A 206 -2.00 -13.84 -9.54
CA MET A 206 -2.19 -14.48 -10.85
C MET A 206 -3.15 -13.67 -11.72
N TRP A 207 -3.01 -12.34 -11.71
CA TRP A 207 -3.81 -11.45 -12.53
C TRP A 207 -3.63 -11.79 -14.01
N TYR A 208 -4.68 -11.67 -14.81
CA TYR A 208 -4.71 -12.17 -16.19
C TYR A 208 -3.77 -11.44 -17.16
N GLN A 209 -3.34 -10.25 -16.82
CA GLN A 209 -2.40 -9.46 -17.63
C GLN A 209 -1.44 -8.64 -16.77
N LEU A 210 -0.25 -8.41 -17.29
CA LEU A 210 0.73 -7.50 -16.73
C LEU A 210 0.85 -6.31 -17.66
N LEU A 211 0.20 -5.22 -17.31
CA LEU A 211 0.31 -3.98 -18.06
C LEU A 211 1.47 -3.14 -17.52
N GLU A 212 2.28 -2.66 -18.44
CA GLU A 212 3.23 -1.58 -18.23
C GLU A 212 2.88 -0.48 -19.20
N TRP A 213 2.57 0.67 -18.69
CA TRP A 213 2.36 1.83 -19.52
C TRP A 213 3.47 2.85 -19.24
N SER A 214 3.99 3.42 -20.30
CA SER A 214 4.92 4.53 -20.22
C SER A 214 4.56 5.52 -21.31
N ILE A 215 4.68 6.81 -21.01
CA ILE A 215 4.45 7.85 -22.01
C ILE A 215 5.44 7.63 -23.15
N PRO A 216 4.95 7.55 -24.39
CA PRO A 216 5.81 7.32 -25.56
C PRO A 216 6.93 8.34 -25.68
N PRO A 217 8.01 8.01 -26.41
CA PRO A 217 9.07 8.98 -26.68
C PRO A 217 8.54 10.23 -27.38
N ILE A 218 9.13 11.38 -27.06
CA ILE A 218 8.81 12.68 -27.64
C ILE A 218 8.95 12.61 -29.15
N SER A 219 7.92 13.05 -29.86
CA SER A 219 7.81 13.11 -31.29
C SER A 219 7.61 14.56 -31.77
N GLU A 220 7.46 14.77 -33.06
CA GLU A 220 7.12 16.09 -33.59
C GLU A 220 5.74 16.60 -33.14
N LYS A 221 4.81 15.68 -32.80
CA LYS A 221 3.46 16.05 -32.36
C LYS A 221 3.42 16.74 -31.01
N ASP A 222 4.28 16.32 -30.09
CA ASP A 222 4.38 16.83 -28.71
C ASP A 222 5.53 17.79 -28.49
N ARG A 223 6.37 18.01 -29.52
CA ARG A 223 7.50 18.92 -29.51
C ARG A 223 7.15 20.33 -29.00
N HIS A 224 5.96 20.82 -29.29
CA HIS A 224 5.50 22.16 -28.90
C HIS A 224 5.47 22.38 -27.38
N TYR A 225 5.35 21.33 -26.56
CA TYR A 225 5.42 21.40 -25.10
C TYR A 225 6.82 21.77 -24.60
N TYR A 226 7.85 21.38 -25.37
CA TYR A 226 9.26 21.52 -24.97
C TYR A 226 9.92 22.77 -25.55
N ASN A 227 9.41 23.32 -26.66
CA ASN A 227 9.97 24.48 -27.35
C ASN A 227 10.02 25.76 -26.49
N LYS A 228 9.11 25.88 -25.51
CA LYS A 228 9.05 27.05 -24.62
C LYS A 228 9.98 26.95 -23.41
N ASN A 229 10.52 25.76 -23.13
CA ASN A 229 11.40 25.54 -22.01
C ASN A 229 12.86 25.86 -22.42
N PRO A 230 13.53 26.82 -21.77
CA PRO A 230 14.92 27.18 -22.11
C PRO A 230 15.89 26.00 -22.09
N THR A 231 15.62 24.98 -21.28
CA THR A 231 16.46 23.77 -21.16
C THR A 231 16.37 22.88 -22.38
N TYR A 232 15.22 22.87 -23.07
CA TYR A 232 14.92 21.89 -24.13
C TYR A 232 14.78 22.51 -25.53
N LYS A 233 14.60 23.82 -25.65
CA LYS A 233 14.28 24.49 -26.91
C LYS A 233 15.27 24.23 -28.04
N ASP A 234 16.55 24.12 -27.71
CA ASP A 234 17.65 23.95 -28.67
C ASP A 234 18.08 22.47 -28.83
N LEU A 235 17.47 21.54 -28.12
CA LEU A 235 17.78 20.11 -28.17
C LEU A 235 16.87 19.40 -29.19
N THR A 236 17.38 18.33 -29.79
CA THR A 236 16.57 17.41 -30.59
C THR A 236 15.63 16.56 -29.75
N ASN A 237 14.61 15.94 -30.33
CA ASN A 237 13.71 15.02 -29.62
C ASN A 237 14.48 13.83 -29.01
N GLU A 238 15.52 13.32 -29.69
CA GLU A 238 16.35 12.24 -29.18
C GLU A 238 17.15 12.65 -27.93
N GLU A 239 17.70 13.86 -27.93
CA GLU A 239 18.43 14.39 -26.77
C GLU A 239 17.52 14.62 -25.58
N ILE A 240 16.32 15.18 -25.81
CA ILE A 240 15.34 15.38 -24.75
C ILE A 240 14.90 14.04 -24.17
N ASN A 241 14.65 13.03 -25.03
CA ASN A 241 14.25 11.69 -24.59
C ASN A 241 15.30 10.98 -23.72
N LYS A 242 16.58 11.33 -23.83
CA LYS A 242 17.67 10.79 -22.99
C LYS A 242 17.73 11.42 -21.60
N ILE A 243 17.26 12.67 -21.46
CA ILE A 243 17.36 13.43 -20.21
C ILE A 243 16.04 13.40 -19.41
N ILE A 244 14.91 13.28 -20.07
CA ILE A 244 13.60 13.37 -19.45
C ILE A 244 13.08 11.97 -19.07
N SER A 245 12.69 11.81 -17.82
CA SER A 245 11.99 10.58 -17.40
C SER A 245 10.70 10.40 -18.20
N PRO A 246 10.31 9.16 -18.58
CA PRO A 246 9.02 8.90 -19.20
C PRO A 246 7.84 9.52 -18.44
N PHE A 247 7.88 9.51 -17.11
CA PHE A 247 6.82 10.09 -16.25
C PHE A 247 6.82 11.61 -16.19
N ASP A 248 7.87 12.27 -16.69
CA ASP A 248 7.98 13.72 -16.78
C ASP A 248 7.61 14.24 -18.17
N ARG A 249 7.16 13.37 -19.09
CA ARG A 249 6.74 13.74 -20.44
C ARG A 249 5.29 14.23 -20.45
N TYR A 250 5.00 15.07 -21.45
CA TYR A 250 3.64 15.45 -21.77
C TYR A 250 2.95 14.35 -22.58
N ILE A 251 1.65 14.16 -22.35
CA ILE A 251 0.84 13.22 -23.14
C ILE A 251 0.03 13.96 -24.21
N ILE A 252 -0.02 13.40 -25.41
CA ILE A 252 -0.92 13.88 -26.46
C ILE A 252 -2.24 13.11 -26.43
N LYS A 253 -3.27 13.68 -27.03
CA LYS A 253 -4.65 13.18 -26.97
C LYS A 253 -4.77 11.72 -27.39
N GLU A 254 -4.00 11.30 -28.36
CA GLU A 254 -4.04 9.94 -28.94
C GLU A 254 -3.66 8.85 -27.93
N TYR A 255 -2.84 9.16 -26.91
CA TYR A 255 -2.39 8.18 -25.90
C TYR A 255 -3.22 8.19 -24.63
N VAL A 256 -4.16 9.13 -24.48
CA VAL A 256 -5.03 9.19 -23.28
C VAL A 256 -5.86 7.90 -23.08
N PRO A 257 -6.46 7.29 -24.14
CA PRO A 257 -7.20 6.04 -23.99
C PRO A 257 -6.36 4.88 -23.43
N GLU A 258 -5.08 4.77 -23.81
CA GLU A 258 -4.17 3.74 -23.28
C GLU A 258 -3.86 3.99 -21.82
N MET A 259 -3.65 5.24 -21.42
CA MET A 259 -3.44 5.63 -20.03
C MET A 259 -4.69 5.32 -19.19
N VAL A 260 -5.88 5.62 -19.67
CA VAL A 260 -7.13 5.29 -18.99
C VAL A 260 -7.28 3.78 -18.81
N HIS A 261 -6.94 3.00 -19.84
CA HIS A 261 -6.96 1.54 -19.75
C HIS A 261 -5.97 1.02 -18.70
N TYR A 262 -4.77 1.59 -18.65
CA TYR A 262 -3.77 1.28 -17.64
C TYR A 262 -4.29 1.61 -16.24
N ASN A 263 -4.83 2.81 -16.04
CA ASN A 263 -5.38 3.24 -14.75
C ASN A 263 -6.51 2.31 -14.26
N PHE A 264 -7.46 1.94 -15.13
CA PHE A 264 -8.48 0.95 -14.77
C PHE A 264 -7.91 -0.42 -14.43
N ASN A 265 -6.85 -0.87 -15.12
CA ASN A 265 -6.21 -2.12 -14.77
C ASN A 265 -5.67 -2.11 -13.33
N ASP A 266 -5.06 -1.01 -12.91
CA ASP A 266 -4.52 -0.87 -11.56
C ASP A 266 -5.66 -0.82 -10.50
N VAL A 267 -6.77 -0.15 -10.80
CA VAL A 267 -7.97 -0.17 -9.93
C VAL A 267 -8.56 -1.58 -9.83
N PHE A 268 -8.64 -2.33 -10.93
CA PHE A 268 -9.15 -3.70 -10.91
C PHE A 268 -8.25 -4.66 -10.11
N ILE A 269 -6.93 -4.46 -10.14
CA ILE A 269 -6.01 -5.21 -9.27
C ILE A 269 -6.31 -4.93 -7.80
N VAL A 270 -6.62 -3.68 -7.43
CA VAL A 270 -7.08 -3.32 -6.08
C VAL A 270 -8.37 -4.05 -5.72
N CYS A 271 -9.36 -4.06 -6.62
CA CYS A 271 -10.61 -4.80 -6.43
C CYS A 271 -10.36 -6.30 -6.19
N GLU A 272 -9.47 -6.91 -6.98
CA GLU A 272 -9.10 -8.32 -6.84
C GLU A 272 -8.38 -8.59 -5.51
N MET A 273 -7.50 -7.71 -5.07
CA MET A 273 -6.90 -7.81 -3.74
C MET A 273 -7.97 -7.87 -2.65
N VAL A 274 -8.96 -6.99 -2.72
CA VAL A 274 -10.06 -6.97 -1.74
C VAL A 274 -10.87 -8.25 -1.83
N ARG A 275 -11.22 -8.74 -3.03
CA ARG A 275 -11.96 -9.98 -3.24
C ARG A 275 -11.23 -11.18 -2.63
N MET A 276 -9.94 -11.31 -2.91
CA MET A 276 -9.10 -12.41 -2.39
C MET A 276 -8.90 -12.36 -0.86
N LYS A 277 -9.13 -11.21 -0.24
CA LYS A 277 -8.93 -10.98 1.20
C LYS A 277 -10.16 -10.36 1.88
N ILE A 278 -11.33 -10.62 1.37
CA ILE A 278 -12.58 -10.00 1.85
C ILE A 278 -12.82 -10.21 3.35
N ASP A 279 -12.40 -11.35 3.91
CA ASP A 279 -12.57 -11.64 5.33
C ASP A 279 -11.70 -10.74 6.22
N GLU A 280 -10.53 -10.31 5.74
CA GLU A 280 -9.68 -9.34 6.44
C GLU A 280 -10.36 -7.96 6.51
N ILE A 281 -11.07 -7.59 5.47
CA ILE A 281 -11.85 -6.34 5.42
C ILE A 281 -13.03 -6.44 6.37
N ARG A 282 -13.81 -7.52 6.29
CA ARG A 282 -14.95 -7.78 7.18
C ARG A 282 -14.55 -7.75 8.65
N LEU A 283 -13.42 -8.37 8.99
CA LEU A 283 -12.88 -8.37 10.35
C LEU A 283 -12.59 -6.94 10.83
N ARG A 284 -11.99 -6.08 9.98
CA ARG A 284 -11.72 -4.68 10.33
C ARG A 284 -12.98 -3.87 10.56
N TYR A 285 -13.99 -4.06 9.73
CA TYR A 285 -15.30 -3.43 9.95
C TYR A 285 -15.94 -3.89 11.26
N ALA A 286 -15.90 -5.20 11.56
CA ALA A 286 -16.41 -5.74 12.81
C ALA A 286 -15.69 -5.17 14.03
N ILE A 287 -14.35 -5.10 13.99
CA ILE A 287 -13.54 -4.50 15.07
C ILE A 287 -13.85 -2.99 15.21
N SER A 288 -13.85 -2.25 14.09
CA SER A 288 -14.14 -0.82 14.12
C SER A 288 -15.52 -0.52 14.70
N SER A 289 -16.52 -1.32 14.33
CA SER A 289 -17.89 -1.18 14.83
C SER A 289 -18.00 -1.55 16.31
N SER A 290 -17.44 -2.70 16.73
CA SER A 290 -17.57 -3.23 18.08
C SER A 290 -16.81 -2.40 19.10
N TYR A 291 -15.60 -1.98 18.75
CA TYR A 291 -14.69 -1.31 19.69
C TYR A 291 -14.57 0.20 19.46
N LYS A 292 -15.24 0.76 18.45
CA LYS A 292 -15.15 2.20 18.10
C LYS A 292 -13.69 2.65 17.89
N VAL A 293 -12.92 1.85 17.18
CA VAL A 293 -11.52 2.10 16.84
C VAL A 293 -11.39 2.06 15.33
N ASP A 294 -10.95 3.17 14.74
CA ASP A 294 -10.63 3.17 13.30
C ASP A 294 -9.38 2.33 13.04
N CYS A 295 -9.57 1.24 12.30
CA CYS A 295 -8.50 0.31 11.94
C CYS A 295 -8.59 -0.17 10.48
N LEU A 296 -9.37 0.50 9.63
CA LEU A 296 -9.62 0.06 8.26
C LEU A 296 -8.32 -0.05 7.43
N SER A 297 -7.40 0.88 7.59
CA SER A 297 -6.10 0.87 6.90
C SER A 297 -4.93 0.37 7.76
N ASP A 298 -5.20 -0.26 8.91
CA ASP A 298 -4.14 -0.68 9.81
C ASP A 298 -3.65 -2.11 9.55
N ALA A 299 -2.35 -2.33 9.69
CA ALA A 299 -1.79 -3.68 9.80
C ALA A 299 -2.27 -4.37 11.10
N ARG A 300 -2.29 -5.71 11.12
CA ARG A 300 -2.77 -6.49 12.28
C ARG A 300 -2.10 -6.11 13.59
N SER A 301 -0.79 -5.87 13.59
CA SER A 301 -0.04 -5.43 14.78
C SER A 301 -0.51 -4.07 15.29
N ARG A 302 -0.83 -3.14 14.37
CA ARG A 302 -1.33 -1.81 14.72
C ARG A 302 -2.75 -1.87 15.29
N ILE A 303 -3.60 -2.76 14.78
CA ILE A 303 -4.93 -3.01 15.34
C ILE A 303 -4.82 -3.49 16.79
N ALA A 304 -3.94 -4.47 17.03
CA ALA A 304 -3.70 -4.98 18.39
C ALA A 304 -3.20 -3.87 19.34
N ASP A 305 -2.25 -3.05 18.90
CA ASP A 305 -1.73 -1.92 19.64
C ASP A 305 -2.83 -0.91 20.01
N LYS A 306 -3.67 -0.53 19.04
CA LYS A 306 -4.80 0.38 19.28
C LYS A 306 -5.82 -0.19 20.27
N LEU A 307 -6.17 -1.47 20.16
CA LEU A 307 -7.12 -2.13 21.06
C LEU A 307 -6.55 -2.23 22.48
N VAL A 308 -5.30 -2.68 22.63
CA VAL A 308 -4.63 -2.77 23.95
C VAL A 308 -4.53 -1.38 24.58
N THR A 309 -4.13 -0.38 23.80
CA THR A 309 -4.06 1.01 24.26
C THR A 309 -5.40 1.51 24.76
N LYS A 310 -6.49 1.25 24.01
CA LYS A 310 -7.84 1.63 24.40
C LYS A 310 -8.27 0.96 25.70
N PHE A 311 -8.16 -0.38 25.79
CA PHE A 311 -8.57 -1.12 26.97
C PHE A 311 -7.75 -0.73 28.21
N TYR A 312 -6.44 -0.53 28.05
CA TYR A 312 -5.61 -0.08 29.15
C TYR A 312 -6.00 1.34 29.62
N SER A 313 -6.31 2.23 28.69
CA SER A 313 -6.82 3.57 29.00
C SER A 313 -8.13 3.52 29.79
N GLU A 314 -9.07 2.69 29.36
CA GLU A 314 -10.37 2.49 30.03
C GLU A 314 -10.21 1.90 31.45
N MET A 315 -9.30 0.92 31.61
CA MET A 315 -9.05 0.26 32.89
C MET A 315 -8.28 1.14 33.90
N SER A 316 -7.31 1.91 33.41
CA SER A 316 -6.40 2.70 34.26
C SER A 316 -6.88 4.12 34.50
N GLY A 317 -7.85 4.63 33.71
CA GLY A 317 -8.24 6.03 33.68
C GLY A 317 -7.17 6.98 33.12
N LEU A 318 -6.07 6.45 32.59
CA LEU A 318 -4.99 7.25 32.00
C LEU A 318 -5.25 7.53 30.53
N ILE A 319 -4.91 8.72 30.07
CA ILE A 319 -4.92 9.03 28.65
C ILE A 319 -3.72 8.36 27.94
N PRO A 320 -3.88 7.90 26.68
CA PRO A 320 -2.85 7.17 25.93
C PRO A 320 -1.48 7.85 25.94
N ASP A 321 -1.42 9.16 25.75
CA ASP A 321 -0.16 9.91 25.72
C ASP A 321 0.65 9.83 27.03
N LYS A 322 0.00 9.56 28.15
CA LYS A 322 0.67 9.44 29.43
C LYS A 322 1.31 8.08 29.65
N PHE A 323 0.67 6.98 29.23
CA PHE A 323 1.22 5.65 29.50
C PHE A 323 2.05 5.07 28.36
N VAL A 324 1.77 5.40 27.07
CA VAL A 324 2.58 4.95 25.93
C VAL A 324 4.02 5.44 26.02
N LYS A 325 4.24 6.59 26.65
CA LYS A 325 5.57 7.16 26.90
C LYS A 325 6.23 6.63 28.17
N LEU A 326 5.49 5.93 29.03
CA LEU A 326 6.06 5.34 30.25
C LEU A 326 7.00 4.20 29.86
N ARG A 327 8.25 4.35 30.20
CA ARG A 327 9.27 3.32 30.05
C ARG A 327 9.93 3.06 31.38
N THR A 328 9.93 1.80 31.82
CA THR A 328 10.76 1.40 32.95
C THR A 328 12.20 1.42 32.49
N GLU A 329 13.00 2.32 33.07
CA GLU A 329 14.43 2.32 32.83
C GLU A 329 15.06 1.12 33.50
N ARG A 330 15.73 0.30 32.71
CA ARG A 330 16.48 -0.86 33.20
C ARG A 330 17.89 -0.78 32.68
N THR A 331 18.85 -0.82 33.58
CA THR A 331 20.29 -0.89 33.24
C THR A 331 20.68 -2.30 32.80
N ILE A 332 20.01 -3.30 33.37
CA ILE A 332 20.24 -4.72 33.11
C ILE A 332 18.90 -5.43 32.94
N ILE A 333 18.78 -6.24 31.89
CA ILE A 333 17.68 -7.17 31.70
C ILE A 333 18.22 -8.58 31.95
N SER A 334 17.66 -9.28 32.95
CA SER A 334 17.99 -10.66 33.25
C SER A 334 16.90 -11.58 32.69
N PHE A 335 17.26 -12.52 31.81
CA PHE A 335 16.29 -13.35 31.11
C PHE A 335 15.48 -14.27 32.02
N ASN A 336 16.05 -14.72 33.16
CA ASN A 336 15.30 -15.51 34.14
C ASN A 336 14.15 -14.73 34.80
N LYS A 337 14.17 -13.38 34.73
CA LYS A 337 13.08 -12.51 35.23
C LYS A 337 12.06 -12.16 34.14
N VAL A 338 12.41 -12.39 32.86
CA VAL A 338 11.57 -12.07 31.70
C VAL A 338 10.88 -13.32 31.16
N ILE A 339 11.58 -14.46 31.17
CA ILE A 339 11.02 -15.73 30.71
C ILE A 339 10.10 -16.28 31.81
N PHE A 340 8.84 -16.50 31.43
CA PHE A 340 7.83 -16.99 32.35
C PHE A 340 8.23 -18.37 32.94
N PRO A 341 7.98 -18.60 34.24
CA PRO A 341 8.37 -19.86 34.92
C PRO A 341 7.74 -21.11 34.32
N HIS A 342 6.54 -20.99 33.74
CA HIS A 342 5.82 -22.13 33.17
C HIS A 342 6.34 -22.56 31.77
N ILE A 343 7.26 -21.77 31.17
CA ILE A 343 7.86 -22.15 29.90
C ILE A 343 8.88 -23.26 30.13
N HIS A 344 8.62 -24.41 29.56
CA HIS A 344 9.49 -25.58 29.52
C HIS A 344 9.34 -26.36 28.23
N PHE A 345 10.39 -27.03 27.82
CA PHE A 345 10.41 -27.83 26.62
C PHE A 345 10.47 -29.33 26.94
N LYS A 346 9.81 -30.14 26.12
CA LYS A 346 9.85 -31.61 26.29
C LYS A 346 11.18 -32.22 25.86
N THR A 347 11.84 -31.64 24.87
CA THR A 347 13.13 -32.11 24.39
C THR A 347 14.26 -31.64 25.29
N ILE A 348 15.17 -32.56 25.67
CA ILE A 348 16.30 -32.26 26.58
C ILE A 348 17.19 -31.15 26.02
N GLN A 349 17.46 -31.19 24.69
CA GLN A 349 18.27 -30.16 24.03
C GLN A 349 17.68 -28.76 24.16
N LEU A 350 16.40 -28.59 23.84
CA LEU A 350 15.71 -27.31 23.95
C LEU A 350 15.59 -26.86 25.41
N GLN A 351 15.38 -27.80 26.34
CA GLN A 351 15.32 -27.48 27.76
C GLN A 351 16.66 -27.00 28.31
N ASN A 352 17.76 -27.67 27.94
CA ASN A 352 19.11 -27.23 28.33
C ASN A 352 19.41 -25.85 27.76
N PHE A 353 19.07 -25.61 26.50
CA PHE A 353 19.22 -24.32 25.87
C PHE A 353 18.37 -23.23 26.55
N LEU A 354 17.12 -23.51 26.93
CA LEU A 354 16.28 -22.59 27.71
C LEU A 354 16.96 -22.24 29.08
N ASN A 355 17.53 -23.23 29.74
CA ASN A 355 18.23 -23.04 30.99
C ASN A 355 19.48 -22.16 30.82
N GLU A 356 20.21 -22.33 29.74
CA GLU A 356 21.35 -21.48 29.38
C GLU A 356 20.88 -20.04 29.09
N ILE A 357 19.82 -19.83 28.30
CA ILE A 357 19.27 -18.51 28.01
C ILE A 357 18.81 -17.79 29.28
N LYS A 358 18.21 -18.51 30.22
CA LYS A 358 17.80 -17.94 31.52
C LYS A 358 18.95 -17.31 32.32
N GLN A 359 20.20 -17.71 32.10
CA GLN A 359 21.37 -17.13 32.74
C GLN A 359 21.85 -15.82 32.08
N VAL A 360 21.36 -15.50 30.90
CA VAL A 360 21.79 -14.33 30.14
C VAL A 360 21.33 -13.04 30.81
N LYS A 361 22.23 -12.06 30.86
CA LYS A 361 21.99 -10.69 31.32
C LYS A 361 22.47 -9.73 30.23
N ILE A 362 21.56 -8.87 29.75
CA ILE A 362 21.86 -7.85 28.74
C ILE A 362 21.94 -6.49 29.43
N ARG A 363 23.01 -5.73 29.17
CA ARG A 363 23.18 -4.35 29.65
C ARG A 363 22.72 -3.38 28.57
N ARG A 364 22.04 -2.28 28.95
CA ARG A 364 21.56 -1.24 28.07
C ARG A 364 22.64 -0.60 27.17
N THR A 365 23.88 -0.54 27.70
CA THR A 365 25.03 0.07 27.01
C THR A 365 25.79 -0.89 26.12
N SER A 366 25.52 -2.19 26.19
CA SER A 366 26.13 -3.15 25.25
C SER A 366 25.41 -3.08 23.92
N LYS A 367 26.16 -2.75 22.86
CA LYS A 367 25.72 -2.93 21.48
C LYS A 367 25.66 -4.40 21.08
N ASP A 368 26.09 -5.29 21.98
CA ASP A 368 26.05 -6.73 21.77
C ASP A 368 24.59 -7.17 21.84
N GLU A 369 23.96 -7.20 20.69
CA GLU A 369 22.68 -7.85 20.53
C GLU A 369 22.81 -9.30 20.96
N PHE A 370 21.88 -9.75 21.82
CA PHE A 370 21.80 -11.16 22.16
C PHE A 370 21.55 -11.93 20.86
N ASN A 371 22.53 -12.71 20.48
CA ASN A 371 22.46 -13.60 19.32
C ASN A 371 23.13 -14.93 19.67
N ARG A 372 22.43 -16.03 19.51
CA ARG A 372 22.93 -17.40 19.71
C ARG A 372 22.50 -18.27 18.54
N GLU A 373 23.42 -19.10 18.10
CA GLU A 373 23.12 -20.12 17.11
C GLU A 373 22.97 -21.48 17.80
N ILE A 374 22.03 -22.25 17.34
CA ILE A 374 21.76 -23.60 17.83
C ILE A 374 21.35 -24.47 16.63
N GLU A 375 21.74 -25.74 16.68
CA GLU A 375 21.37 -26.71 15.65
C GLU A 375 20.46 -27.78 16.24
N PHE A 376 19.30 -27.98 15.59
CA PHE A 376 18.35 -29.04 15.90
C PHE A 376 18.03 -29.84 14.67
N TYR A 377 18.18 -31.16 14.74
CA TYR A 377 17.82 -32.06 13.67
C TYR A 377 18.37 -31.65 12.30
N GLY A 378 19.62 -31.18 12.26
CA GLY A 378 20.28 -30.74 11.03
C GLY A 378 19.84 -29.37 10.49
N THR A 379 19.01 -28.64 11.23
CA THR A 379 18.60 -27.27 10.92
C THR A 379 19.24 -26.30 11.91
N LYS A 380 19.87 -25.26 11.38
CA LYS A 380 20.47 -24.18 12.18
C LYS A 380 19.46 -23.08 12.47
N TYR A 381 19.46 -22.58 13.67
CA TYR A 381 18.61 -21.49 14.13
C TYR A 381 19.44 -20.39 14.76
N THR A 382 19.08 -19.16 14.47
CA THR A 382 19.52 -17.98 15.19
C THR A 382 18.46 -17.57 16.20
N ILE A 383 18.88 -17.32 17.44
CA ILE A 383 18.01 -16.83 18.51
C ILE A 383 18.51 -15.46 18.93
N ALA A 384 17.64 -14.48 18.73
CA ALA A 384 17.91 -13.09 19.05
C ALA A 384 16.75 -12.49 19.84
N THR A 385 16.86 -11.23 20.21
CA THR A 385 15.78 -10.49 20.91
C THR A 385 14.46 -10.46 20.15
N GLY A 386 14.49 -10.67 18.84
CA GLY A 386 13.29 -10.72 17.98
C GLY A 386 12.63 -12.10 17.86
N GLY A 387 13.25 -13.16 18.35
CA GLY A 387 12.71 -14.52 18.27
C GLY A 387 13.72 -15.57 17.81
N ILE A 388 13.19 -16.73 17.43
CA ILE A 388 13.95 -17.88 16.89
C ILE A 388 13.68 -17.95 15.38
N HIS A 389 14.73 -17.95 14.58
CA HIS A 389 14.66 -18.01 13.12
C HIS A 389 15.59 -19.07 12.58
N SER A 390 15.13 -19.90 11.63
CA SER A 390 16.03 -20.79 10.88
C SER A 390 16.93 -19.95 9.97
N ILE A 391 18.20 -20.36 9.87
CA ILE A 391 19.21 -19.73 9.01
C ILE A 391 19.64 -20.63 7.88
N ASP A 392 18.87 -21.68 7.61
CA ASP A 392 19.12 -22.53 6.46
C ASP A 392 18.98 -21.73 5.16
N PRO A 393 19.85 -22.00 4.17
CA PRO A 393 19.69 -21.38 2.86
C PRO A 393 18.36 -21.78 2.23
N PRO A 394 17.71 -20.89 1.47
CA PRO A 394 16.49 -21.22 0.75
C PRO A 394 16.71 -22.46 -0.14
N ARG A 395 15.85 -23.45 -0.03
CA ARG A 395 15.89 -24.67 -0.83
C ARG A 395 14.48 -25.13 -1.19
N ILE A 396 14.36 -25.74 -2.36
CA ILE A 396 13.10 -26.36 -2.78
C ILE A 396 13.12 -27.80 -2.28
N LEU A 397 12.19 -28.14 -1.42
CA LEU A 397 11.94 -29.50 -0.95
C LEU A 397 10.77 -30.07 -1.75
N LYS A 398 10.98 -31.24 -2.36
CA LYS A 398 9.93 -31.98 -3.08
C LYS A 398 9.58 -33.23 -2.31
N SER A 399 8.30 -33.46 -2.10
CA SER A 399 7.82 -34.74 -1.59
C SER A 399 8.18 -35.86 -2.56
N THR A 400 8.49 -37.03 -2.02
CA THR A 400 8.76 -38.26 -2.76
C THR A 400 7.74 -39.30 -2.34
N ASP A 401 7.79 -40.49 -2.92
CA ASP A 401 6.90 -41.61 -2.51
C ASP A 401 7.13 -42.05 -1.05
N THR A 402 8.29 -41.75 -0.49
CA THR A 402 8.69 -42.13 0.87
C THR A 402 8.65 -40.98 1.88
N TYR A 403 8.69 -39.72 1.44
CA TYR A 403 8.76 -38.55 2.30
C TYR A 403 7.75 -37.49 1.86
N THR A 404 6.96 -37.00 2.81
CA THR A 404 6.07 -35.87 2.58
C THR A 404 6.57 -34.67 3.40
N TYR A 405 6.82 -33.56 2.73
CA TYR A 405 7.15 -32.29 3.38
C TYR A 405 5.86 -31.53 3.67
N VAL A 406 5.68 -31.15 4.92
CA VAL A 406 4.52 -30.38 5.40
C VAL A 406 5.02 -29.08 5.97
N HIS A 407 4.40 -27.97 5.54
CA HIS A 407 4.63 -26.66 6.11
C HIS A 407 3.65 -26.46 7.28
N TRP A 408 4.18 -26.08 8.44
CA TRP A 408 3.39 -25.70 9.61
C TRP A 408 3.64 -24.23 9.91
N ASP A 409 2.58 -23.45 9.94
CA ASP A 409 2.58 -22.05 10.40
C ASP A 409 2.29 -21.97 11.90
#